data_75d76f1ff16291cb257562ab1c0e6ee1
#
_entry.id   75d76f1ff16291cb257562ab1c0e6ee1
#
_cell.length_a   1.000
_cell.length_b   1.000
_cell.length_c   1.000
_cell.angle_alpha   90.00
_cell.angle_beta   90.00
_cell.angle_gamma   90.00
#
_symmetry.space_group_name_H-M   'P 1'
#
loop_
_entity.id
_entity.type
_entity.pdbx_description
1 polymer ?
#
loop_
_entity_poly.entity_id
_entity_poly.type
_entity_poly.pdbx_seq_one_letter_code
_entity_poly.pdbx_strand_id
1 'polypeptide(L)'
;RVVYGPNASKVAYIISEQYEAITHELLQLDRGVTLLAGKGAWSGREKRIILCAFGRRHFIPIKKLVQSIDPDAFVIVCDAHEVLGEGFGQYDPTGL
;
A
#
# COMPACT_ATOMS: atom_id res chain seq x y z
N ARG A 1 6.29 -21.95 -5.83
CA ARG A 1 6.08 -20.93 -4.83
C ARG A 1 6.82 -19.65 -5.16
N VAL A 2 6.13 -18.55 -5.10
CA VAL A 2 6.75 -17.25 -5.28
C VAL A 2 6.96 -16.65 -3.90
N VAL A 3 8.21 -16.40 -3.59
CA VAL A 3 8.55 -15.83 -2.30
C VAL A 3 9.36 -14.57 -2.56
N TYR A 4 8.95 -13.50 -1.93
CA TYR A 4 9.69 -12.25 -2.06
C TYR A 4 10.74 -12.20 -0.96
N GLY A 5 11.94 -11.84 -1.35
CA GLY A 5 13.02 -11.69 -0.39
C GLY A 5 12.75 -10.56 0.58
N PRO A 6 13.58 -10.45 1.59
CA PRO A 6 13.34 -9.47 2.65
C PRO A 6 13.18 -8.05 2.18
N ASN A 7 13.80 -7.69 1.07
CA ASN A 7 13.73 -6.33 0.57
C ASN A 7 12.88 -6.19 -0.68
N ALA A 8 12.11 -7.24 -1.01
CA ALA A 8 11.35 -7.24 -2.23
C ALA A 8 9.94 -6.72 -2.08
N SER A 9 9.45 -6.65 -0.86
CA SER A 9 8.07 -6.27 -0.58
C SER A 9 8.03 -5.03 0.28
N LYS A 10 7.06 -4.18 -0.01
CA LYS A 10 6.84 -2.95 0.72
C LYS A 10 5.39 -2.87 1.14
N VAL A 11 5.15 -2.16 2.21
CA VAL A 11 3.80 -1.84 2.66
C VAL A 11 3.73 -0.34 2.81
N ALA A 12 2.72 0.26 2.21
CA ALA A 12 2.51 1.69 2.31
C ALA A 12 1.25 1.99 3.08
N TYR A 13 1.33 2.97 3.97
CA TYR A 13 0.19 3.57 4.63
C TYR A 13 0.08 4.98 4.09
N ILE A 14 -1.02 5.30 3.45
CA ILE A 14 -1.21 6.59 2.81
C ILE A 14 -2.36 7.32 3.47
N ILE A 15 -2.09 8.51 3.96
CA ILE A 15 -3.10 9.35 4.60
C ILE A 15 -3.27 10.59 3.74
N SER A 16 -4.46 10.79 3.20
CA SER A 16 -4.73 11.87 2.27
C SER A 16 -6.21 12.20 2.27
N GLU A 17 -6.52 13.47 2.10
CA GLU A 17 -7.90 13.88 1.88
C GLU A 17 -8.39 13.40 0.51
N GLN A 18 -7.47 13.07 -0.39
CA GLN A 18 -7.80 12.59 -1.73
C GLN A 18 -7.76 11.06 -1.80
N TYR A 19 -8.09 10.41 -0.70
CA TYR A 19 -7.93 8.97 -0.63
C TYR A 19 -8.77 8.22 -1.68
N GLU A 20 -9.94 8.75 -2.05
CA GLU A 20 -10.77 8.08 -3.04
C GLU A 20 -10.12 8.07 -4.41
N ALA A 21 -9.56 9.21 -4.81
CA ALA A 21 -8.88 9.28 -6.10
C ALA A 21 -7.64 8.39 -6.12
N ILE A 22 -6.87 8.41 -5.03
CA ILE A 22 -5.68 7.58 -4.92
C ILE A 22 -6.06 6.10 -4.99
N THR A 23 -7.09 5.70 -4.23
CA THR A 23 -7.54 4.32 -4.23
C THR A 23 -7.96 3.87 -5.62
N HIS A 24 -8.70 4.72 -6.32
CA HIS A 24 -9.16 4.40 -7.67
C HIS A 24 -7.99 4.09 -8.59
N GLU A 25 -6.94 4.92 -8.53
CA GLU A 25 -5.78 4.72 -9.39
C GLU A 25 -4.96 3.51 -8.98
N LEU A 26 -4.86 3.23 -7.69
CA LEU A 26 -4.15 2.05 -7.23
C LEU A 26 -4.84 0.78 -7.69
N LEU A 27 -6.17 0.78 -7.70
CA LEU A 27 -6.92 -0.36 -8.18
C LEU A 27 -6.70 -0.57 -9.68
N GLN A 28 -6.47 0.50 -10.45
CA GLN A 28 -6.16 0.37 -11.87
C GLN A 28 -4.83 -0.33 -12.08
N LEU A 29 -3.94 -0.25 -11.11
CA LEU A 29 -2.65 -0.93 -11.19
C LEU A 29 -2.74 -2.37 -10.68
N ASP A 30 -3.94 -2.85 -10.45
CA ASP A 30 -4.18 -4.21 -9.98
C ASP A 30 -3.50 -4.48 -8.64
N ARG A 31 -3.51 -3.49 -7.77
CA ARG A 31 -2.98 -3.64 -6.43
C ARG A 31 -4.12 -3.82 -5.44
N GLY A 32 -3.91 -4.70 -4.49
CA GLY A 32 -4.86 -4.86 -3.40
C GLY A 32 -4.78 -3.64 -2.49
N VAL A 33 -5.93 -3.07 -2.20
CA VAL A 33 -6.01 -1.86 -1.40
C VAL A 33 -7.03 -2.08 -0.29
N THR A 34 -6.63 -1.77 0.93
CA THR A 34 -7.53 -1.85 2.08
C THR A 34 -7.64 -0.46 2.68
N LEU A 35 -8.86 -0.06 2.99
CA LEU A 35 -9.08 1.20 3.68
C LEU A 35 -9.29 0.94 5.15
N LEU A 36 -8.50 1.63 5.97
CA LEU A 36 -8.58 1.52 7.41
C LEU A 36 -9.25 2.79 7.95
N ALA A 37 -10.12 2.62 8.91
CA ALA A 37 -10.72 3.76 9.59
C ALA A 37 -9.78 4.23 10.68
N GLY A 38 -9.60 5.54 10.76
CA GLY A 38 -8.77 6.13 11.79
C GLY A 38 -9.31 7.47 12.21
N LYS A 39 -8.67 8.06 13.18
CA LYS A 39 -9.06 9.36 13.71
C LYS A 39 -7.82 10.15 14.02
N GLY A 40 -7.80 11.40 13.58
CA GLY A 40 -6.72 12.29 13.96
C GLY A 40 -6.78 12.57 15.45
N ALA A 41 -5.69 12.30 16.13
CA ALA A 41 -5.69 12.45 17.59
C ALA A 41 -5.84 13.91 18.01
N TRP A 42 -5.25 14.81 17.24
CA TRP A 42 -5.32 16.23 17.57
C TRP A 42 -6.62 16.86 17.10
N SER A 43 -7.03 16.57 15.87
CA SER A 43 -8.21 17.21 15.28
C SER A 43 -9.50 16.51 15.64
N GLY A 44 -9.45 15.25 16.01
CA GLY A 44 -10.64 14.45 16.26
C GLY A 44 -11.37 14.06 14.99
N ARG A 45 -10.80 14.36 13.82
CA ARG A 45 -11.48 14.10 12.55
C ARG A 45 -11.29 12.68 12.10
N GLU A 46 -12.34 12.13 11.53
CA GLU A 46 -12.30 10.81 10.92
C GLU A 46 -11.41 10.84 9.67
N LYS A 47 -10.65 9.76 9.50
CA LYS A 47 -9.77 9.63 8.35
C LYS A 47 -9.87 8.23 7.78
N ARG A 48 -9.56 8.11 6.52
CA ARG A 48 -9.37 6.80 5.89
C ARG A 48 -7.91 6.67 5.53
N ILE A 49 -7.33 5.57 5.92
CA ILE A 49 -5.92 5.29 5.66
C ILE A 49 -5.86 4.18 4.64
N ILE A 50 -5.11 4.40 3.58
CA ILE A 50 -4.94 3.40 2.54
C ILE A 50 -3.79 2.49 2.93
N LEU A 51 -4.06 1.20 2.97
CA LEU A 51 -3.04 0.18 3.19
C LEU A 51 -2.84 -0.56 1.88
N CYS A 52 -1.62 -0.56 1.38
CA CYS A 52 -1.32 -1.17 0.10
C CYS A 52 0.01 -1.90 0.18
N ALA A 53 0.01 -3.17 -0.21
CA ALA A 53 1.25 -3.95 -0.27
C ALA A 53 1.65 -4.11 -1.73
N PHE A 54 2.94 -4.04 -2.01
CA PHE A 54 3.42 -4.12 -3.38
C PHE A 54 4.86 -4.59 -3.40
N GLY A 55 5.29 -5.02 -4.59
CA GLY A 55 6.67 -5.40 -4.79
C GLY A 55 7.55 -4.17 -4.86
N ARG A 56 8.80 -4.34 -4.49
CA ARG A 56 9.75 -3.23 -4.41
C ARG A 56 9.84 -2.41 -5.69
N ARG A 57 9.73 -3.06 -6.83
CA ARG A 57 9.85 -2.37 -8.12
C ARG A 57 8.69 -1.41 -8.39
N HIS A 58 7.60 -1.54 -7.66
CA HIS A 58 6.44 -0.68 -7.83
C HIS A 58 6.48 0.55 -6.94
N PHE A 59 7.50 0.66 -6.09
CA PHE A 59 7.57 1.76 -5.13
C PHE A 59 7.58 3.12 -5.81
N ILE A 60 8.50 3.32 -6.76
CA ILE A 60 8.62 4.63 -7.41
C ILE A 60 7.37 5.00 -8.20
N PRO A 61 6.79 4.11 -9.03
CA PRO A 61 5.54 4.45 -9.70
C PRO A 61 4.41 4.81 -8.74
N ILE A 62 4.26 4.07 -7.66
CA ILE A 62 3.20 4.34 -6.69
C ILE A 62 3.45 5.67 -5.98
N LYS A 63 4.69 5.93 -5.61
CA LYS A 63 5.05 7.19 -4.98
C LYS A 63 4.71 8.36 -5.88
N LYS A 64 5.08 8.28 -7.14
CA LYS A 64 4.79 9.34 -8.09
C LYS A 64 3.30 9.52 -8.30
N LEU A 65 2.58 8.42 -8.37
CA LEU A 65 1.13 8.48 -8.53
C LEU A 65 0.48 9.22 -7.38
N VAL A 66 0.83 8.86 -6.16
CA VAL A 66 0.26 9.49 -4.97
C VAL A 66 0.60 10.98 -4.96
N GLN A 67 1.85 11.31 -5.21
CA GLN A 67 2.27 12.70 -5.19
C GLN A 67 1.63 13.53 -6.28
N SER A 68 1.30 12.93 -7.41
CA SER A 68 0.64 13.66 -8.49
C SER A 68 -0.82 13.98 -8.13
N ILE A 69 -1.46 13.13 -7.33
CA ILE A 69 -2.84 13.37 -6.93
C ILE A 69 -2.90 14.30 -5.72
N ASP A 70 -2.02 14.07 -4.77
CA ASP A 70 -2.00 14.87 -3.55
C ASP A 70 -0.56 15.07 -3.07
N PRO A 71 0.01 16.23 -3.40
CA PRO A 71 1.38 16.52 -2.96
C PRO A 71 1.52 16.55 -1.43
N ASP A 72 0.42 16.76 -0.72
CA ASP A 72 0.45 16.85 0.73
C ASP A 72 0.13 15.53 1.42
N ALA A 73 -0.01 14.45 0.66
CA ALA A 73 -0.30 13.16 1.24
C ALA A 73 0.84 12.73 2.16
N PHE A 74 0.45 12.13 3.27
CA PHE A 74 1.41 11.58 4.22
C PHE A 74 1.57 10.10 3.90
N VAL A 75 2.77 9.68 3.58
CA VAL A 75 3.02 8.31 3.13
C VAL A 75 4.10 7.69 4.00
N ILE A 76 3.78 6.56 4.59
CA ILE A 76 4.74 5.77 5.35
C ILE A 76 4.98 4.49 4.58
N VAL A 77 6.22 4.19 4.27
CA VAL A 77 6.56 2.96 3.57
C VAL A 77 7.48 2.14 4.43
N CYS A 78 7.10 0.90 4.64
CA CYS A 78 7.86 -0.04 5.44
C CYS A 78 8.25 -1.24 4.59
N ASP A 79 9.36 -1.86 4.94
CA ASP A 79 9.70 -3.15 4.35
C ASP A 79 8.85 -4.21 5.00
N ALA A 80 8.27 -5.08 4.19
CA ALA A 80 7.58 -6.25 4.69
C ALA A 80 8.53 -7.42 4.62
N HIS A 81 8.65 -8.15 5.70
CA HIS A 81 9.53 -9.31 5.72
C HIS A 81 9.01 -10.38 4.75
N GLU A 82 7.71 -10.60 4.78
CA GLU A 82 7.08 -11.60 3.94
C GLU A 82 5.63 -11.23 3.71
N VAL A 83 5.17 -11.42 2.47
CA VAL A 83 3.77 -11.18 2.12
C VAL A 83 3.27 -12.41 1.41
N LEU A 84 2.20 -12.98 1.90
CA LEU A 84 1.56 -14.13 1.30
C LEU A 84 0.12 -13.77 0.98
N GLY A 85 -0.37 -14.30 -0.12
CA GLY A 85 -1.74 -14.04 -0.50
C GLY A 85 -1.85 -13.70 -1.97
N GLU A 86 -3.06 -13.38 -2.38
CA GLU A 86 -3.31 -13.07 -3.79
C GLU A 86 -2.56 -11.82 -4.20
N GLY A 87 -1.97 -11.87 -5.37
CA GLY A 87 -1.25 -10.73 -5.90
C GLY A 87 0.21 -10.69 -5.52
N PHE A 88 0.63 -11.54 -4.57
CA PHE A 88 2.01 -11.56 -4.12
C PHE A 88 2.63 -12.95 -4.20
N GLY A 89 2.05 -13.82 -4.98
CA GLY A 89 2.49 -15.18 -5.00
C GLY A 89 1.58 -15.98 -4.12
N GLN A 90 1.41 -17.20 -4.45
CA GLN A 90 0.50 -18.04 -3.75
C GLN A 90 1.20 -18.77 -2.63
N TYR A 91 0.47 -18.99 -1.57
CA TYR A 91 0.97 -19.81 -0.50
C TYR A 91 1.18 -21.23 -1.02
N ASP A 92 2.34 -21.77 -0.80
CA ASP A 92 2.67 -23.11 -1.20
C ASP A 92 3.02 -23.92 0.05
N PRO A 93 2.13 -24.79 0.48
CA PRO A 93 2.38 -25.54 1.72
C PRO A 93 3.56 -26.51 1.64
N THR A 94 3.96 -26.88 0.42
CA THR A 94 5.14 -27.72 0.27
C THR A 94 6.38 -26.92 0.06
N GLY A 95 6.19 -25.67 -0.21
CA GLY A 95 7.28 -24.85 -0.66
C GLY A 95 8.08 -24.32 0.44
N LEU A 96 8.96 -24.30 0.19
CA LEU A 96 9.85 -23.57 0.89
C LEU A 96 10.76 -22.74 0.08
#